data_87c66b3b9490fef8387fc43a29a71b0e
#
_entry.id   87c66b3b9490fef8387fc43a29a71b0e
#
_cell.length_a   1.000
_cell.length_b   1.000
_cell.length_c   1.000
_cell.angle_alpha   90.00
_cell.angle_beta   90.00
_cell.angle_gamma   90.00
#
_symmetry.space_group_name_H-M   'P 1'
#
loop_
_entity.id
_entity.type
_entity.pdbx_description
1 polymer ?
#
loop_
_entity_poly.entity_id
_entity_poly.type
_entity_poly.pdbx_seq_one_letter_code
_entity_poly.pdbx_strand_id
1 'polypeptide(L)'
;LLGLVFTHQFNVDMIVNIFTVIAVIIPIYYFFKILSSQKITATERSRVFAYIPLFIAGVLFWSIEEQGSVVLALFADDQTRLYFNVFGNQIHFPSSFFQSINPLFIMIYVPIFAWLWGKMGKKQPSSAKKFAYGLFAAGLSFLWMMLPGMLFGTDVKVSPFWLIMSWAIVIVGEMLISPIGLSVTTKLAPKSFQAQMMS
;
A
#
# COMPACT_ATOMS: atom_id res chain seq x y z
N LEU A 1 24.35 -19.65 4.29
CA LEU A 1 24.47 -18.20 4.54
C LEU A 1 25.88 -17.83 5.03
N LEU A 2 26.37 -18.42 6.14
CA LEU A 2 27.72 -18.15 6.69
C LEU A 2 28.84 -18.43 5.67
N GLY A 3 28.78 -19.48 4.89
CA GLY A 3 29.77 -19.80 3.85
C GLY A 3 29.84 -18.77 2.71
N LEU A 4 28.72 -18.15 2.34
CA LEU A 4 28.65 -17.12 1.29
C LEU A 4 29.25 -15.77 1.75
N VAL A 5 29.17 -15.46 3.05
CA VAL A 5 29.80 -14.26 3.64
C VAL A 5 31.32 -14.36 3.53
N PHE A 6 31.91 -15.55 3.74
CA PHE A 6 33.35 -15.75 3.66
C PHE A 6 33.92 -15.72 2.23
N THR A 7 33.10 -15.92 1.19
CA THR A 7 33.56 -15.93 -0.21
C THR A 7 33.48 -14.58 -0.93
N HIS A 8 33.17 -13.46 -0.25
CA HIS A 8 32.94 -12.14 -0.84
C HIS A 8 31.89 -12.10 -1.98
N GLN A 9 31.09 -13.16 -2.13
CA GLN A 9 30.00 -13.25 -3.12
C GLN A 9 28.66 -12.70 -2.60
N PHE A 10 28.67 -12.11 -1.40
CA PHE A 10 27.47 -11.57 -0.78
C PHE A 10 27.20 -10.18 -1.35
N ASN A 11 26.43 -10.12 -2.43
CA ASN A 11 26.00 -8.88 -3.04
C ASN A 11 24.58 -8.51 -2.54
N VAL A 12 24.28 -7.21 -2.39
CA VAL A 12 22.98 -6.69 -2.03
C VAL A 12 21.88 -7.22 -2.94
N ASP A 13 22.15 -7.30 -4.26
CA ASP A 13 21.23 -7.84 -5.24
C ASP A 13 20.86 -9.31 -4.99
N MET A 14 21.81 -10.12 -4.53
CA MET A 14 21.55 -11.51 -4.16
C MET A 14 20.61 -11.60 -2.95
N ILE A 15 20.79 -10.74 -1.96
CA ILE A 15 19.92 -10.67 -0.78
C ILE A 15 18.50 -10.30 -1.21
N VAL A 16 18.36 -9.23 -2.00
CA VAL A 16 17.08 -8.76 -2.51
C VAL A 16 16.37 -9.86 -3.29
N ASN A 17 17.08 -10.54 -4.20
CA ASN A 17 16.52 -11.65 -4.99
C ASN A 17 16.05 -12.82 -4.12
N ILE A 18 16.84 -13.21 -3.10
CA ILE A 18 16.45 -14.27 -2.17
C ILE A 18 15.17 -13.88 -1.40
N PHE A 19 15.11 -12.66 -0.84
CA PHE A 19 13.92 -12.20 -0.13
C PHE A 19 12.72 -12.09 -1.04
N THR A 20 12.88 -11.65 -2.28
CA THR A 20 11.80 -11.56 -3.27
C THR A 20 11.24 -12.96 -3.59
N VAL A 21 12.11 -13.94 -3.84
CA VAL A 21 11.69 -15.31 -4.09
C VAL A 21 10.97 -15.91 -2.88
N ILE A 22 11.49 -15.70 -1.68
CA ILE A 22 10.87 -16.16 -0.43
C ILE A 22 9.50 -15.51 -0.24
N ALA A 23 9.38 -14.19 -0.45
CA ALA A 23 8.14 -13.44 -0.32
C ALA A 23 7.04 -13.92 -1.27
N VAL A 24 7.39 -14.42 -2.44
CA VAL A 24 6.43 -15.00 -3.40
C VAL A 24 6.11 -16.46 -3.08
N ILE A 25 7.11 -17.26 -2.74
CA ILE A 25 6.94 -18.71 -2.53
C ILE A 25 6.15 -18.98 -1.24
N ILE A 26 6.40 -18.25 -0.15
CA ILE A 26 5.75 -18.51 1.14
C ILE A 26 4.23 -18.41 1.05
N PRO A 27 3.60 -17.35 0.52
CA PRO A 27 2.15 -17.26 0.40
C PRO A 27 1.57 -18.38 -0.50
N ILE A 28 2.23 -18.68 -1.62
CA ILE A 28 1.80 -19.75 -2.54
C ILE A 28 1.79 -21.09 -1.82
N TYR A 29 2.91 -21.45 -1.17
CA TYR A 29 3.01 -22.67 -0.38
C TYR A 29 1.97 -22.73 0.73
N TYR A 30 1.73 -21.60 1.39
CA TYR A 30 0.80 -21.50 2.48
C TYR A 30 -0.66 -21.71 2.04
N PHE A 31 -1.09 -21.07 0.95
CA PHE A 31 -2.40 -21.32 0.37
C PHE A 31 -2.57 -22.76 -0.10
N PHE A 32 -1.55 -23.32 -0.74
CA PHE A 32 -1.55 -24.73 -1.13
C PHE A 32 -1.72 -25.65 0.08
N LYS A 33 -0.96 -25.42 1.15
CA LYS A 33 -1.04 -26.19 2.41
C LYS A 33 -2.44 -26.10 3.05
N ILE A 34 -3.04 -24.91 3.09
CA ILE A 34 -4.40 -24.74 3.61
C ILE A 34 -5.40 -25.51 2.75
N LEU A 35 -5.38 -25.29 1.43
CA LEU A 35 -6.34 -25.88 0.51
C LEU A 35 -6.25 -27.40 0.40
N SER A 36 -5.07 -27.97 0.63
CA SER A 36 -4.82 -29.42 0.64
C SER A 36 -5.11 -30.07 1.99
N SER A 37 -5.37 -29.27 3.03
CA SER A 37 -5.57 -29.79 4.38
C SER A 37 -6.92 -30.51 4.51
N GLN A 38 -6.91 -31.69 5.16
CA GLN A 38 -8.13 -32.39 5.55
C GLN A 38 -8.83 -31.78 6.77
N LYS A 39 -8.22 -30.79 7.43
CA LYS A 39 -8.75 -30.11 8.62
C LYS A 39 -9.77 -29.02 8.28
N ILE A 40 -9.98 -28.73 6.99
CA ILE A 40 -10.90 -27.68 6.54
C ILE A 40 -12.12 -28.31 5.86
N THR A 41 -13.28 -27.71 6.10
CA THR A 41 -14.54 -28.10 5.44
C THR A 41 -14.59 -27.57 4.00
N ALA A 42 -15.50 -28.13 3.18
CA ALA A 42 -15.72 -27.66 1.80
C ALA A 42 -16.12 -26.16 1.77
N THR A 43 -16.91 -25.71 2.74
CA THR A 43 -17.31 -24.31 2.87
C THR A 43 -16.13 -23.40 3.21
N GLU A 44 -15.24 -23.84 4.10
CA GLU A 44 -14.02 -23.08 4.43
C GLU A 44 -13.06 -23.01 3.25
N ARG A 45 -12.94 -24.11 2.50
CA ARG A 45 -12.15 -24.14 1.26
C ARG A 45 -12.63 -23.12 0.24
N SER A 46 -13.93 -23.03 0.01
CA SER A 46 -14.54 -22.02 -0.86
C SER A 46 -14.26 -20.58 -0.38
N ARG A 47 -14.28 -20.35 0.94
CA ARG A 47 -13.93 -19.04 1.52
C ARG A 47 -12.45 -18.68 1.29
N VAL A 48 -11.54 -19.64 1.41
CA VAL A 48 -10.11 -19.40 1.11
C VAL A 48 -9.92 -19.06 -0.36
N PHE A 49 -10.60 -19.74 -1.29
CA PHE A 49 -10.57 -19.36 -2.71
C PHE A 49 -11.08 -17.92 -2.94
N ALA A 50 -12.13 -17.51 -2.26
CA ALA A 50 -12.65 -16.16 -2.34
C ALA A 50 -11.69 -15.11 -1.69
N TYR A 51 -10.84 -15.53 -0.75
CA TYR A 51 -9.87 -14.67 -0.10
C TYR A 51 -8.63 -14.39 -0.98
N ILE A 52 -8.20 -15.36 -1.81
CA ILE A 52 -6.99 -15.21 -2.65
C ILE A 52 -7.00 -13.94 -3.50
N PRO A 53 -8.05 -13.59 -4.27
CA PRO A 53 -8.09 -12.34 -5.03
C PRO A 53 -7.96 -11.10 -4.15
N LEU A 54 -8.56 -11.12 -2.95
CA LEU A 54 -8.48 -10.01 -2.02
C LEU A 54 -7.07 -9.87 -1.43
N PHE A 55 -6.41 -11.00 -1.15
CA PHE A 55 -5.02 -11.02 -0.73
C PHE A 55 -4.10 -10.42 -1.81
N ILE A 56 -4.26 -10.85 -3.07
CA ILE A 56 -3.49 -10.30 -4.21
C ILE A 56 -3.75 -8.79 -4.34
N ALA A 57 -5.01 -8.36 -4.24
CA ALA A 57 -5.37 -6.95 -4.27
C ALA A 57 -4.70 -6.16 -3.14
N GLY A 58 -4.64 -6.72 -1.93
CA GLY A 58 -3.93 -6.14 -0.79
C GLY A 58 -2.43 -6.02 -1.05
N VAL A 59 -1.79 -7.07 -1.55
CA VAL A 59 -0.36 -7.07 -1.90
C VAL A 59 -0.07 -5.99 -2.94
N LEU A 60 -0.87 -5.89 -4.00
CA LEU A 60 -0.71 -4.86 -5.04
C LEU A 60 -0.89 -3.46 -4.47
N PHE A 61 -1.91 -3.24 -3.62
CA PHE A 61 -2.12 -1.96 -2.98
C PHE A 61 -0.93 -1.52 -2.14
N TRP A 62 -0.47 -2.37 -1.22
CA TRP A 62 0.66 -2.06 -0.35
C TRP A 62 1.97 -1.89 -1.13
N SER A 63 2.15 -2.66 -2.22
CA SER A 63 3.32 -2.49 -3.10
C SER A 63 3.33 -1.11 -3.79
N ILE A 64 2.17 -0.57 -4.12
CA ILE A 64 2.04 0.78 -4.69
C ILE A 64 2.24 1.85 -3.61
N GLU A 65 1.62 1.67 -2.45
CA GLU A 65 1.67 2.62 -1.33
C GLU A 65 3.11 2.79 -0.81
N GLU A 66 3.84 1.69 -0.62
CA GLU A 66 5.24 1.71 -0.17
C GLU A 66 6.20 2.41 -1.16
N GLN A 67 5.83 2.54 -2.45
CA GLN A 67 6.59 3.37 -3.38
C GLN A 67 6.59 4.85 -2.98
N GLY A 68 5.65 5.28 -2.14
CA GLY A 68 5.63 6.62 -1.58
C GLY A 68 6.91 6.97 -0.80
N SER A 69 7.46 6.00 -0.07
CA SER A 69 8.70 6.17 0.70
C SER A 69 9.98 6.22 -0.17
N VAL A 70 9.92 5.74 -1.40
CA VAL A 70 11.07 5.70 -2.33
C VAL A 70 10.83 6.66 -3.51
N VAL A 71 9.86 6.37 -4.36
CA VAL A 71 9.64 7.10 -5.62
C VAL A 71 9.16 8.52 -5.37
N LEU A 72 8.16 8.70 -4.49
CA LEU A 72 7.67 10.05 -4.17
C LEU A 72 8.67 10.85 -3.33
N ALA A 73 9.50 10.18 -2.51
CA ALA A 73 10.58 10.85 -1.78
C ALA A 73 11.66 11.38 -2.73
N LEU A 74 12.08 10.59 -3.73
CA LEU A 74 12.99 11.04 -4.77
C LEU A 74 12.39 12.17 -5.60
N PHE A 75 11.11 12.05 -5.98
CA PHE A 75 10.43 13.14 -6.69
C PHE A 75 10.34 14.42 -5.84
N ALA A 76 10.18 14.29 -4.51
CA ALA A 76 10.18 15.43 -3.60
C ALA A 76 11.52 16.16 -3.63
N ASP A 77 12.62 15.44 -3.68
CA ASP A 77 13.97 16.00 -3.65
C ASP A 77 14.40 16.59 -5.00
N ASP A 78 14.18 15.83 -6.06
CA ASP A 78 14.68 16.18 -7.40
C ASP A 78 13.75 17.12 -8.17
N GLN A 79 12.44 16.91 -8.09
CA GLN A 79 11.44 17.50 -9.00
C GLN A 79 10.53 18.53 -8.32
N THR A 80 10.61 18.70 -6.99
CA THR A 80 9.67 19.57 -6.26
C THR A 80 10.36 20.88 -5.83
N ARG A 81 9.62 21.98 -5.92
CA ARG A 81 10.08 23.27 -5.35
C ARG A 81 9.97 23.20 -3.84
N LEU A 82 11.12 23.29 -3.17
CA LEU A 82 11.23 23.23 -1.71
C LEU A 82 11.39 24.61 -1.08
N TYR A 83 11.43 25.68 -1.86
CA TYR A 83 11.58 27.06 -1.40
C TYR A 83 10.27 27.81 -1.56
N PHE A 84 9.83 28.47 -0.49
CA PHE A 84 8.65 29.31 -0.47
C PHE A 84 8.99 30.68 0.10
N ASN A 85 8.52 31.74 -0.55
CA ASN A 85 8.60 33.09 -0.01
C ASN A 85 7.41 33.33 0.92
N VAL A 86 7.67 33.44 2.21
CA VAL A 86 6.68 33.74 3.22
C VAL A 86 7.08 35.07 3.89
N PHE A 87 6.28 36.11 3.72
CA PHE A 87 6.53 37.44 4.26
C PHE A 87 7.92 38.02 3.95
N GLY A 88 8.41 37.79 2.72
CA GLY A 88 9.73 38.28 2.26
C GLY A 88 10.93 37.41 2.66
N ASN A 89 10.75 36.37 3.45
CA ASN A 89 11.77 35.40 3.79
C ASN A 89 11.63 34.13 2.94
N GLN A 90 12.75 33.63 2.44
CA GLN A 90 12.78 32.31 1.78
C GLN A 90 12.88 31.23 2.85
N ILE A 91 11.82 30.41 2.96
CA ILE A 91 11.78 29.24 3.82
C ILE A 91 12.05 28.01 2.97
N HIS A 92 13.03 27.21 3.37
CA HIS A 92 13.34 25.91 2.78
C HIS A 92 12.67 24.81 3.58
N PHE A 93 11.84 24.00 2.91
CA PHE A 93 11.27 22.78 3.49
C PHE A 93 12.10 21.57 3.05
N PRO A 94 12.61 20.74 3.97
CA PRO A 94 13.31 19.52 3.58
C PRO A 94 12.34 18.56 2.87
N SER A 95 12.84 17.80 1.89
CA SER A 95 12.04 16.79 1.17
C SER A 95 11.42 15.75 2.09
N SER A 96 12.07 15.42 3.20
CA SER A 96 11.57 14.52 4.24
C SER A 96 10.26 14.99 4.91
N PHE A 97 9.94 16.29 4.83
CA PHE A 97 8.66 16.81 5.32
C PHE A 97 7.45 16.16 4.64
N PHE A 98 7.58 15.79 3.36
CA PHE A 98 6.51 15.13 2.62
C PHE A 98 6.18 13.73 3.14
N GLN A 99 7.11 13.06 3.83
CA GLN A 99 6.82 11.79 4.52
C GLN A 99 5.83 11.95 5.68
N SER A 100 5.80 13.14 6.30
CA SER A 100 4.87 13.44 7.39
C SER A 100 3.44 13.72 6.91
N ILE A 101 3.23 13.87 5.61
CA ILE A 101 1.91 14.12 5.01
C ILE A 101 1.03 12.87 5.10
N ASN A 102 1.60 11.66 4.97
CA ASN A 102 0.86 10.42 5.11
C ASN A 102 0.14 10.34 6.46
N PRO A 103 0.79 10.34 7.63
CA PRO A 103 0.09 10.29 8.91
C PRO A 103 -0.86 11.47 9.13
N LEU A 104 -0.57 12.64 8.58
CA LEU A 104 -1.47 13.80 8.65
C LEU A 104 -2.82 13.52 7.96
N PHE A 105 -2.80 12.99 6.74
CA PHE A 105 -4.02 12.63 6.04
C PHE A 105 -4.76 11.48 6.71
N ILE A 106 -4.05 10.49 7.27
CA ILE A 106 -4.68 9.42 8.05
C ILE A 106 -5.47 10.03 9.22
N MET A 107 -4.88 10.96 9.98
CA MET A 107 -5.55 11.64 11.10
C MET A 107 -6.82 12.37 10.66
N ILE A 108 -6.82 12.98 9.48
CA ILE A 108 -7.97 13.70 8.94
C ILE A 108 -9.02 12.72 8.40
N TYR A 109 -8.61 11.68 7.68
CA TYR A 109 -9.52 10.77 6.99
C TYR A 109 -10.18 9.75 7.90
N VAL A 110 -9.51 9.28 8.95
CA VAL A 110 -10.09 8.31 9.89
C VAL A 110 -11.45 8.76 10.44
N PRO A 111 -11.61 9.96 11.03
CA PRO A 111 -12.91 10.40 11.52
C PRO A 111 -13.94 10.61 10.38
N ILE A 112 -13.51 11.07 9.20
CA ILE A 112 -14.39 11.25 8.05
C ILE A 112 -14.94 9.90 7.57
N PHE A 113 -14.08 8.90 7.41
CA PHE A 113 -14.48 7.56 6.99
C PHE A 113 -15.30 6.84 8.06
N ALA A 114 -14.98 7.01 9.35
CA ALA A 114 -15.77 6.48 10.45
C ALA A 114 -17.21 7.03 10.43
N TRP A 115 -17.35 8.34 10.27
CA TRP A 115 -18.64 8.99 10.11
C TRP A 115 -19.38 8.50 8.86
N LEU A 116 -18.69 8.44 7.72
CA LEU A 116 -19.26 7.99 6.44
C LEU A 116 -19.79 6.56 6.55
N TRP A 117 -19.01 5.65 7.09
CA TRP A 117 -19.43 4.25 7.28
C TRP A 117 -20.56 4.14 8.30
N GLY A 118 -20.54 4.94 9.37
CA GLY A 118 -21.64 5.01 10.33
C GLY A 118 -22.95 5.44 9.68
N LYS A 119 -22.90 6.49 8.87
CA LYS A 119 -24.06 7.02 8.14
C LYS A 119 -24.60 6.05 7.09
N MET A 120 -23.74 5.34 6.38
CA MET A 120 -24.14 4.37 5.34
C MET A 120 -24.74 3.08 5.94
N GLY A 121 -24.36 2.69 7.14
CA GLY A 121 -24.88 1.50 7.81
C GLY A 121 -24.89 0.26 6.91
N LYS A 122 -26.06 -0.31 6.65
CA LYS A 122 -26.23 -1.50 5.78
C LYS A 122 -26.03 -1.22 4.27
N LYS A 123 -25.97 0.03 3.84
CA LYS A 123 -25.79 0.42 2.43
C LYS A 123 -24.30 0.53 2.04
N GLN A 124 -23.39 0.17 2.93
CA GLN A 124 -21.96 0.18 2.62
C GLN A 124 -21.61 -0.74 1.44
N PRO A 125 -20.62 -0.38 0.61
CA PRO A 125 -20.09 -1.27 -0.41
C PRO A 125 -19.58 -2.57 0.21
N SER A 126 -19.68 -3.68 -0.52
CA SER A 126 -19.09 -4.95 -0.08
C SER A 126 -17.56 -4.84 0.06
N SER A 127 -16.96 -5.72 0.85
CA SER A 127 -15.51 -5.75 1.05
C SER A 127 -14.75 -5.81 -0.28
N ALA A 128 -15.18 -6.63 -1.22
CA ALA A 128 -14.57 -6.72 -2.54
C ALA A 128 -14.63 -5.39 -3.32
N LYS A 129 -15.77 -4.67 -3.25
CA LYS A 129 -15.89 -3.35 -3.88
C LYS A 129 -14.98 -2.32 -3.23
N LYS A 130 -14.83 -2.36 -1.90
CA LYS A 130 -13.92 -1.45 -1.19
C LYS A 130 -12.46 -1.71 -1.57
N PHE A 131 -12.04 -2.97 -1.70
CA PHE A 131 -10.73 -3.33 -2.22
C PHE A 131 -10.51 -2.83 -3.65
N ALA A 132 -11.51 -3.00 -4.54
CA ALA A 132 -11.42 -2.50 -5.92
C ALA A 132 -11.28 -0.96 -5.96
N TYR A 133 -12.07 -0.25 -5.16
CA TYR A 133 -11.96 1.22 -5.08
C TYR A 133 -10.62 1.67 -4.47
N GLY A 134 -10.10 0.94 -3.50
CA GLY A 134 -8.80 1.23 -2.91
C GLY A 134 -7.65 1.06 -3.91
N LEU A 135 -7.65 -0.04 -4.67
CA LEU A 135 -6.70 -0.27 -5.76
C LEU A 135 -6.81 0.79 -6.86
N PHE A 136 -8.04 1.17 -7.23
CA PHE A 136 -8.27 2.23 -8.20
C PHE A 136 -7.71 3.57 -7.70
N ALA A 137 -7.90 3.92 -6.42
CA ALA A 137 -7.35 5.13 -5.84
C ALA A 137 -5.80 5.10 -5.83
N ALA A 138 -5.18 3.96 -5.49
CA ALA A 138 -3.74 3.81 -5.55
C ALA A 138 -3.20 3.99 -6.98
N GLY A 139 -3.82 3.36 -7.98
CA GLY A 139 -3.45 3.56 -9.38
C GLY A 139 -3.64 5.01 -9.84
N LEU A 140 -4.74 5.64 -9.44
CA LEU A 140 -5.03 7.04 -9.77
C LEU A 140 -3.99 7.99 -9.17
N SER A 141 -3.47 7.74 -7.96
CA SER A 141 -2.44 8.57 -7.34
C SER A 141 -1.15 8.62 -8.17
N PHE A 142 -0.74 7.50 -8.75
CA PHE A 142 0.43 7.44 -9.64
C PHE A 142 0.16 8.02 -11.03
N LEU A 143 -1.03 7.80 -11.58
CA LEU A 143 -1.45 8.49 -12.82
C LEU A 143 -1.47 10.02 -12.62
N TRP A 144 -1.90 10.49 -11.47
CA TRP A 144 -1.81 11.90 -11.09
C TRP A 144 -0.37 12.43 -11.14
N MET A 145 0.60 11.63 -10.66
CA MET A 145 2.02 11.99 -10.67
C MET A 145 2.68 11.99 -12.07
N MET A 146 2.03 11.43 -13.09
CA MET A 146 2.49 11.57 -14.48
C MET A 146 2.20 12.96 -15.05
N LEU A 147 1.16 13.64 -14.57
CA LEU A 147 0.70 14.92 -15.13
C LEU A 147 1.76 16.04 -15.06
N PRO A 148 2.47 16.26 -13.94
CA PRO A 148 3.49 17.31 -13.90
C PRO A 148 4.60 17.11 -14.95
N GLY A 149 5.06 15.88 -15.15
CA GLY A 149 6.05 15.57 -16.20
C GLY A 149 5.53 15.83 -17.61
N MET A 150 4.25 15.51 -17.87
CA MET A 150 3.61 15.77 -19.17
C MET A 150 3.36 17.26 -19.43
N LEU A 151 3.02 18.02 -18.39
CA LEU A 151 2.62 19.44 -18.52
C LEU A 151 3.82 20.39 -18.51
N PHE A 152 4.85 20.09 -17.72
CA PHE A 152 5.95 21.02 -17.45
C PHE A 152 7.33 20.47 -17.88
N GLY A 153 7.39 19.20 -18.31
CA GLY A 153 8.66 18.51 -18.59
C GLY A 153 9.34 18.02 -17.30
N THR A 154 10.47 17.35 -17.48
CA THR A 154 11.25 16.76 -16.38
C THR A 154 12.34 17.67 -15.82
N ASP A 155 12.66 18.77 -16.52
CA ASP A 155 13.75 19.67 -16.17
C ASP A 155 13.33 20.84 -15.25
N VAL A 156 12.03 20.94 -14.95
CA VAL A 156 11.45 22.04 -14.17
C VAL A 156 10.91 21.53 -12.83
N LYS A 157 11.37 22.14 -11.74
CA LYS A 157 10.80 21.84 -10.41
C LYS A 157 9.35 22.32 -10.32
N VAL A 158 8.46 21.40 -10.00
CA VAL A 158 7.02 21.61 -9.93
C VAL A 158 6.52 21.96 -8.52
N SER A 159 5.26 22.39 -8.41
CA SER A 159 4.64 22.72 -7.12
C SER A 159 4.53 21.47 -6.22
N PRO A 160 4.73 21.59 -4.91
CA PRO A 160 4.47 20.53 -3.92
C PRO A 160 3.03 20.03 -3.91
N PHE A 161 2.11 20.82 -4.45
CA PHE A 161 0.70 20.43 -4.58
C PHE A 161 0.51 19.05 -5.26
N TRP A 162 1.35 18.72 -6.24
CA TRP A 162 1.28 17.44 -6.94
C TRP A 162 1.54 16.26 -6.02
N LEU A 163 2.56 16.37 -5.16
CA LEU A 163 2.87 15.35 -4.14
C LEU A 163 1.77 15.26 -3.08
N ILE A 164 1.34 16.41 -2.55
CA ILE A 164 0.30 16.46 -1.52
C ILE A 164 -0.98 15.79 -2.02
N MET A 165 -1.35 16.05 -3.27
CA MET A 165 -2.55 15.47 -3.87
C MET A 165 -2.41 13.97 -4.13
N SER A 166 -1.21 13.51 -4.56
CA SER A 166 -0.93 12.08 -4.69
C SER A 166 -1.12 11.34 -3.35
N TRP A 167 -0.55 11.87 -2.27
CA TRP A 167 -0.76 11.34 -0.91
C TRP A 167 -2.23 11.38 -0.51
N ALA A 168 -2.93 12.47 -0.76
CA ALA A 168 -4.36 12.57 -0.46
C ALA A 168 -5.17 11.47 -1.16
N ILE A 169 -4.85 11.15 -2.41
CA ILE A 169 -5.55 10.14 -3.20
C ILE A 169 -5.22 8.71 -2.71
N VAL A 170 -3.94 8.39 -2.50
CA VAL A 170 -3.56 7.02 -2.10
C VAL A 170 -4.09 6.67 -0.71
N ILE A 171 -4.12 7.63 0.23
CA ILE A 171 -4.62 7.40 1.59
C ILE A 171 -6.13 7.17 1.61
N VAL A 172 -6.90 7.73 0.66
CA VAL A 172 -8.30 7.30 0.46
C VAL A 172 -8.37 5.80 0.19
N GLY A 173 -7.47 5.27 -0.64
CA GLY A 173 -7.35 3.84 -0.90
C GLY A 173 -7.01 3.04 0.35
N GLU A 174 -6.10 3.53 1.17
CA GLU A 174 -5.72 2.93 2.44
C GLU A 174 -6.91 2.84 3.42
N MET A 175 -7.68 3.92 3.56
CA MET A 175 -8.90 3.92 4.39
C MET A 175 -9.96 2.92 3.92
N LEU A 176 -9.95 2.55 2.65
CA LEU A 176 -10.85 1.55 2.09
C LEU A 176 -10.36 0.11 2.30
N ILE A 177 -9.06 -0.14 2.34
CA ILE A 177 -8.45 -1.48 2.38
C ILE A 177 -8.02 -1.87 3.78
N SER A 178 -7.30 -1.00 4.49
CA SER A 178 -6.64 -1.33 5.76
C SER A 178 -7.59 -1.85 6.83
N PRO A 179 -8.69 -1.18 7.22
CA PRO A 179 -9.58 -1.66 8.27
C PRO A 179 -10.38 -2.91 7.85
N ILE A 180 -10.53 -3.14 6.56
CA ILE A 180 -11.34 -4.23 6.01
C ILE A 180 -10.49 -5.47 5.79
N GLY A 181 -9.21 -5.32 5.45
CA GLY A 181 -8.29 -6.42 5.23
C GLY A 181 -8.27 -7.37 6.42
N LEU A 182 -8.05 -6.84 7.63
CA LEU A 182 -8.04 -7.63 8.86
C LEU A 182 -9.40 -8.31 9.13
N SER A 183 -10.51 -7.57 8.96
CA SER A 183 -11.86 -8.11 9.15
C SER A 183 -12.22 -9.20 8.14
N VAL A 184 -11.79 -9.08 6.90
CA VAL A 184 -12.03 -10.08 5.85
C VAL A 184 -11.17 -11.32 6.10
N THR A 185 -9.91 -11.16 6.47
CA THR A 185 -9.03 -12.26 6.85
C THR A 185 -9.65 -13.08 7.98
N THR A 186 -10.09 -12.43 9.05
CA THR A 186 -10.74 -13.09 10.20
C THR A 186 -11.98 -13.86 9.80
N LYS A 187 -12.83 -13.32 8.90
CA LYS A 187 -14.09 -13.94 8.47
C LYS A 187 -13.92 -15.08 7.48
N LEU A 188 -12.91 -15.02 6.64
CA LEU A 188 -12.68 -15.99 5.56
C LEU A 188 -11.67 -17.07 5.95
N ALA A 189 -10.87 -16.85 6.98
CA ALA A 189 -9.91 -17.82 7.46
C ALA A 189 -10.62 -19.07 8.03
N PRO A 190 -10.16 -20.29 7.68
CA PRO A 190 -10.58 -21.51 8.31
C PRO A 190 -10.23 -21.49 9.80
N LYS A 191 -11.09 -22.05 10.65
CA LYS A 191 -10.89 -22.07 12.11
C LYS A 191 -9.53 -22.65 12.52
N SER A 192 -9.08 -23.71 11.84
CA SER A 192 -7.80 -24.38 12.11
C SER A 192 -6.56 -23.56 11.70
N PHE A 193 -6.70 -22.52 10.88
CA PHE A 193 -5.62 -21.72 10.34
C PHE A 193 -5.77 -20.20 10.61
N GLN A 194 -6.77 -19.83 11.41
CA GLN A 194 -7.12 -18.43 11.65
C GLN A 194 -5.96 -17.60 12.23
N ALA A 195 -5.29 -18.11 13.26
CA ALA A 195 -4.15 -17.41 13.86
C ALA A 195 -3.00 -17.23 12.85
N GLN A 196 -2.75 -18.24 12.01
CA GLN A 196 -1.68 -18.22 11.01
C GLN A 196 -1.99 -17.29 9.82
N MET A 197 -3.28 -17.13 9.45
CA MET A 197 -3.67 -16.19 8.39
C MET A 197 -3.70 -14.74 8.84
N MET A 198 -3.64 -14.49 10.15
CA MET A 198 -3.66 -13.16 10.74
C MET A 198 -2.25 -12.67 11.14
N SER A 199 -1.25 -13.55 11.16
CA SER A 199 0.15 -13.22 11.41
C SER A 199 0.88 -12.80 10.15
#